data_bb7fece640f155ae8cc65906bbd65e1b
#
_entry.id   bb7fece640f155ae8cc65906bbd65e1b
#
_cell.length_a   1.000
_cell.length_b   1.000
_cell.length_c   1.000
_cell.angle_alpha   90.00
_cell.angle_beta   90.00
_cell.angle_gamma   90.00
#
_symmetry.space_group_name_H-M   'P 1'
#
loop_
_entity.id
_entity.type
_entity.pdbx_description
1 polymer ?
#
loop_
_entity_poly.entity_id
_entity_poly.type
_entity_poly.pdbx_seq_one_letter_code
_entity_poly.pdbx_strand_id
1 'polypeptide(L)'
;MKKVLLILSLLTSTLLMSQAKKPKLMIFPDDTWMNENGYLTERNMNGTTYYEPDYARAFVESSELKVAIARVQQIFKDREFEIISVADEIKKMQNESANEMTLMSKSGSEQQESLRDAFLKKIAPDIYLELYWKEISTGFARQLSFTLTAKDSYTAKPVSAISNVGPESSSALEILIDEAVTANLNQFISQMNDHFNTMFTIGREIIVKVGIWDSFEYDLEEEFNHEGLEMEDELGYLIEEWMALNTVEGRYSTSVATESRIEFEQVRIPIYNDRGRAMDARSFGRELAKWLKKEPFGFTCKTVANGLGSVTVMIGEK
;
A
#
# COMPACT_ATOMS: atom_id res chain seq x y z
N MET A 1 -3.48 0.81 -56.08
CA MET A 1 -4.52 0.72 -55.06
C MET A 1 -4.14 -0.19 -53.87
N LYS A 2 -3.64 -1.43 -54.07
CA LYS A 2 -3.26 -2.32 -52.95
C LYS A 2 -2.18 -1.76 -52.01
N LYS A 3 -1.16 -1.02 -52.54
CA LYS A 3 -0.10 -0.42 -51.72
C LYS A 3 -0.57 0.78 -50.89
N VAL A 4 -1.57 1.54 -51.34
CA VAL A 4 -2.14 2.66 -50.59
C VAL A 4 -3.03 2.15 -49.45
N LEU A 5 -3.75 1.04 -49.65
CA LEU A 5 -4.55 0.40 -48.58
C LEU A 5 -3.67 -0.15 -47.47
N LEU A 6 -2.49 -0.69 -47.79
CA LEU A 6 -1.55 -1.22 -46.78
C LEU A 6 -0.93 -0.12 -45.91
N ILE A 7 -0.63 1.06 -46.51
CA ILE A 7 -0.13 2.21 -45.76
C ILE A 7 -1.21 2.82 -44.86
N LEU A 8 -2.48 2.84 -45.30
CA LEU A 8 -3.60 3.33 -44.49
C LEU A 8 -3.90 2.41 -43.32
N SER A 9 -3.73 1.08 -43.47
CA SER A 9 -3.89 0.13 -42.36
C SER A 9 -2.74 0.20 -41.33
N LEU A 10 -1.55 0.58 -41.73
CA LEU A 10 -0.41 0.80 -40.84
C LEU A 10 -0.55 2.10 -40.02
N LEU A 11 -1.19 3.15 -40.61
CA LEU A 11 -1.42 4.40 -39.88
C LEU A 11 -2.55 4.31 -38.84
N THR A 12 -3.51 3.40 -39.03
CA THR A 12 -4.61 3.21 -38.07
C THR A 12 -4.21 2.36 -36.86
N SER A 13 -3.13 1.58 -36.95
CA SER A 13 -2.64 0.76 -35.82
C SER A 13 -1.84 1.56 -34.78
N THR A 14 -1.44 2.80 -35.08
CA THR A 14 -0.68 3.65 -34.13
C THR A 14 -1.57 4.53 -33.23
N LEU A 15 -2.89 4.50 -33.39
CA LEU A 15 -3.84 5.30 -32.60
C LEU A 15 -4.48 4.57 -31.40
N LEU A 16 -4.10 3.31 -31.17
CA LEU A 16 -4.37 2.66 -29.89
C LEU A 16 -3.30 3.07 -28.86
N MET A 17 -3.16 4.36 -28.62
CA MET A 17 -2.62 4.85 -27.37
C MET A 17 -3.60 4.37 -26.30
N SER A 18 -3.33 3.20 -25.73
CA SER A 18 -3.94 2.82 -24.47
C SER A 18 -3.73 4.02 -23.53
N GLN A 19 -4.81 4.70 -23.15
CA GLN A 19 -4.72 5.69 -22.08
C GLN A 19 -4.02 5.00 -20.92
N ALA A 20 -2.84 5.50 -20.55
CA ALA A 20 -2.11 4.94 -19.43
C ALA A 20 -3.06 4.93 -18.23
N LYS A 21 -3.31 3.73 -17.68
CA LYS A 21 -4.19 3.58 -16.51
C LYS A 21 -3.67 4.52 -15.42
N LYS A 22 -4.53 5.39 -14.91
CA LYS A 22 -4.20 6.24 -13.77
C LYS A 22 -4.29 5.45 -12.48
N PRO A 23 -3.47 5.79 -11.46
CA PRO A 23 -3.56 5.14 -10.16
C PRO A 23 -4.93 5.38 -9.50
N LYS A 24 -5.40 4.35 -8.78
CA LYS A 24 -6.56 4.44 -7.90
C LYS A 24 -6.13 5.09 -6.58
N LEU A 25 -6.87 6.12 -6.15
CA LEU A 25 -6.53 6.94 -5.00
C LEU A 25 -7.52 6.76 -3.84
N MET A 26 -7.01 6.87 -2.61
CA MET A 26 -7.78 7.13 -1.40
C MET A 26 -7.22 8.37 -0.70
N ILE A 27 -8.06 9.15 -0.02
CA ILE A 27 -7.63 10.35 0.70
C ILE A 27 -7.98 10.21 2.18
N PHE A 28 -6.95 10.24 3.02
CA PHE A 28 -7.06 10.23 4.48
C PHE A 28 -6.70 11.59 5.07
N PRO A 29 -7.28 12.01 6.20
CA PRO A 29 -6.68 13.05 7.00
C PRO A 29 -5.33 12.55 7.54
N ASP A 30 -4.34 13.46 7.60
CA ASP A 30 -3.02 13.19 8.17
C ASP A 30 -3.11 12.92 9.68
N ASP A 31 -2.22 12.08 10.21
CA ASP A 31 -2.23 11.69 11.62
C ASP A 31 -2.00 12.89 12.55
N THR A 32 -1.23 13.90 12.12
CA THR A 32 -1.03 15.13 12.87
C THR A 32 -2.32 15.93 12.95
N TRP A 33 -3.05 16.03 11.84
CA TRP A 33 -4.36 16.67 11.83
C TRP A 33 -5.35 15.94 12.76
N MET A 34 -5.36 14.61 12.71
CA MET A 34 -6.20 13.78 13.59
C MET A 34 -5.88 14.03 15.06
N ASN A 35 -4.60 14.09 15.41
CA ASN A 35 -4.13 14.37 16.77
C ASN A 35 -4.51 15.78 17.23
N GLU A 36 -4.21 16.81 16.43
CA GLU A 36 -4.49 18.22 16.78
C GLU A 36 -5.99 18.49 16.98
N ASN A 37 -6.86 17.71 16.29
CA ASN A 37 -8.32 17.84 16.41
C ASN A 37 -8.95 16.83 17.37
N GLY A 38 -8.15 16.06 18.12
CA GLY A 38 -8.63 15.15 19.16
C GLY A 38 -9.28 13.87 18.65
N TYR A 39 -8.97 13.45 17.42
CA TYR A 39 -9.50 12.24 16.79
C TYR A 39 -8.55 11.04 16.90
N LEU A 40 -7.79 10.94 17.99
CA LEU A 40 -7.05 9.71 18.32
C LEU A 40 -7.81 8.89 19.37
N THR A 41 -7.73 7.58 19.24
CA THR A 41 -8.21 6.63 20.24
C THR A 41 -7.04 5.88 20.84
N GLU A 42 -6.99 5.82 22.16
CA GLU A 42 -6.00 5.04 22.89
C GLU A 42 -6.30 3.55 22.75
N ARG A 43 -5.28 2.78 22.43
CA ARG A 43 -5.31 1.31 22.36
C ARG A 43 -4.21 0.74 23.24
N ASN A 44 -4.49 -0.40 23.85
CA ASN A 44 -3.49 -1.15 24.61
C ASN A 44 -3.32 -2.53 23.98
N MET A 45 -2.10 -2.86 23.60
CA MET A 45 -1.75 -4.16 23.04
C MET A 45 -0.54 -4.72 23.81
N ASN A 46 -0.74 -5.85 24.46
CA ASN A 46 0.31 -6.53 25.24
C ASN A 46 1.03 -5.64 26.26
N GLY A 47 0.30 -4.70 26.88
CA GLY A 47 0.85 -3.77 27.88
C GLY A 47 1.50 -2.51 27.29
N THR A 48 1.54 -2.37 25.95
CA THR A 48 2.01 -1.16 25.28
C THR A 48 0.83 -0.32 24.84
N THR A 49 0.79 0.94 25.27
CA THR A 49 -0.21 1.92 24.84
C THR A 49 0.24 2.57 23.53
N TYR A 50 -0.65 2.62 22.56
CA TYR A 50 -0.49 3.36 21.32
C TYR A 50 -1.76 4.10 20.95
N TYR A 51 -1.64 5.09 20.07
CA TYR A 51 -2.74 5.93 19.62
C TYR A 51 -3.05 5.65 18.15
N GLU A 52 -4.32 5.47 17.85
CA GLU A 52 -4.81 5.15 16.52
C GLU A 52 -5.83 6.19 16.05
N PRO A 53 -5.75 6.66 14.78
CA PRO A 53 -6.73 7.58 14.21
C PRO A 53 -8.14 7.00 14.18
N ASP A 54 -9.10 7.72 14.76
CA ASP A 54 -10.53 7.41 14.71
C ASP A 54 -11.19 8.11 13.51
N TYR A 55 -10.95 7.57 12.33
CA TYR A 55 -11.52 8.10 11.09
C TYR A 55 -13.05 8.14 11.14
N ALA A 56 -13.70 7.15 11.74
CA ALA A 56 -15.16 7.07 11.81
C ALA A 56 -15.73 8.27 12.56
N ARG A 57 -15.17 8.60 13.72
CA ARG A 57 -15.57 9.76 14.52
C ARG A 57 -15.24 11.07 13.80
N ALA A 58 -14.04 11.20 13.23
CA ALA A 58 -13.62 12.40 12.50
C ALA A 58 -14.57 12.72 11.34
N PHE A 59 -14.93 11.74 10.53
CA PHE A 59 -15.87 11.91 9.42
C PHE A 59 -17.32 12.15 9.86
N VAL A 60 -17.70 11.81 11.08
CA VAL A 60 -19.03 12.13 11.62
C VAL A 60 -19.07 13.54 12.17
N GLU A 61 -18.10 13.89 13.01
CA GLU A 61 -18.11 15.12 13.83
C GLU A 61 -17.57 16.35 13.09
N SER A 62 -16.52 16.20 12.25
CA SER A 62 -15.91 17.35 11.59
C SER A 62 -16.56 17.69 10.24
N SER A 63 -17.27 18.80 10.18
CA SER A 63 -17.76 19.35 8.90
C SER A 63 -16.61 19.88 8.03
N GLU A 64 -15.58 20.45 8.63
CA GLU A 64 -14.39 20.98 7.94
C GLU A 64 -13.62 19.86 7.24
N LEU A 65 -13.43 18.70 7.90
CA LEU A 65 -12.82 17.56 7.27
C LEU A 65 -13.58 17.10 6.03
N LYS A 66 -14.92 17.02 6.13
CA LYS A 66 -15.76 16.61 4.99
C LYS A 66 -15.59 17.56 3.80
N VAL A 67 -15.58 18.86 4.08
CA VAL A 67 -15.40 19.91 3.06
C VAL A 67 -14.01 19.81 2.44
N ALA A 68 -12.96 19.71 3.26
CA ALA A 68 -11.58 19.62 2.79
C ALA A 68 -11.36 18.39 1.91
N ILE A 69 -11.77 17.21 2.39
CA ILE A 69 -11.66 15.97 1.63
C ILE A 69 -12.47 16.03 0.33
N ALA A 70 -13.71 16.51 0.38
CA ALA A 70 -14.57 16.62 -0.80
C ALA A 70 -13.94 17.54 -1.86
N ARG A 71 -13.33 18.66 -1.45
CA ARG A 71 -12.66 19.57 -2.38
C ARG A 71 -11.45 18.93 -3.05
N VAL A 72 -10.59 18.28 -2.28
CA VAL A 72 -9.42 17.56 -2.84
C VAL A 72 -9.89 16.43 -3.75
N GLN A 73 -10.91 15.66 -3.37
CA GLN A 73 -11.48 14.61 -4.23
C GLN A 73 -11.97 15.18 -5.57
N GLN A 74 -12.66 16.34 -5.56
CA GLN A 74 -13.16 16.98 -6.78
C GLN A 74 -12.00 17.37 -7.71
N ILE A 75 -10.93 17.98 -7.17
CA ILE A 75 -9.76 18.40 -7.94
C ILE A 75 -9.12 17.21 -8.69
N PHE A 76 -8.95 16.08 -8.02
CA PHE A 76 -8.38 14.88 -8.66
C PHE A 76 -9.37 14.18 -9.59
N LYS A 77 -10.66 14.21 -9.27
CA LYS A 77 -11.71 13.69 -10.16
C LYS A 77 -11.79 14.47 -11.47
N ASP A 78 -11.65 15.80 -11.43
CA ASP A 78 -11.59 16.65 -12.62
C ASP A 78 -10.35 16.38 -13.49
N ARG A 79 -9.35 15.69 -12.91
CA ARG A 79 -8.16 15.17 -13.61
C ARG A 79 -8.28 13.68 -13.94
N GLU A 80 -9.52 13.13 -13.89
CA GLU A 80 -9.87 11.76 -14.29
C GLU A 80 -9.19 10.66 -13.44
N PHE A 81 -8.86 10.93 -12.16
CA PHE A 81 -8.43 9.90 -11.24
C PHE A 81 -9.63 9.12 -10.68
N GLU A 82 -9.48 7.80 -10.51
CA GLU A 82 -10.42 7.00 -9.75
C GLU A 82 -10.18 7.22 -8.25
N ILE A 83 -11.18 7.77 -7.55
CA ILE A 83 -11.08 8.10 -6.13
C ILE A 83 -12.09 7.29 -5.34
N ILE A 84 -11.60 6.60 -4.31
CA ILE A 84 -12.41 5.87 -3.35
C ILE A 84 -12.60 6.73 -2.11
N SER A 85 -13.86 6.91 -1.72
CA SER A 85 -14.23 7.68 -0.53
C SER A 85 -14.02 6.86 0.74
N VAL A 86 -13.11 7.30 1.62
CA VAL A 86 -12.89 6.69 2.94
C VAL A 86 -14.17 6.71 3.76
N ALA A 87 -14.93 7.83 3.76
CA ALA A 87 -16.17 7.96 4.50
C ALA A 87 -17.23 6.93 4.08
N ASP A 88 -17.33 6.63 2.77
CA ASP A 88 -18.29 5.63 2.28
C ASP A 88 -17.84 4.20 2.58
N GLU A 89 -16.55 3.94 2.53
CA GLU A 89 -16.01 2.63 2.91
C GLU A 89 -16.16 2.36 4.43
N ILE A 90 -16.02 3.38 5.29
CA ILE A 90 -16.34 3.25 6.73
C ILE A 90 -17.78 2.76 6.91
N LYS A 91 -18.75 3.41 6.24
CA LYS A 91 -20.16 3.02 6.32
C LYS A 91 -20.40 1.59 5.83
N LYS A 92 -19.75 1.20 4.73
CA LYS A 92 -19.85 -0.19 4.22
C LYS A 92 -19.29 -1.19 5.22
N MET A 93 -18.10 -0.94 5.78
CA MET A 93 -17.48 -1.82 6.78
C MET A 93 -18.32 -1.93 8.06
N GLN A 94 -18.90 -0.84 8.53
CA GLN A 94 -19.80 -0.86 9.68
C GLN A 94 -21.05 -1.72 9.42
N ASN A 95 -21.65 -1.60 8.23
CA ASN A 95 -22.80 -2.40 7.83
C ASN A 95 -22.44 -3.88 7.66
N GLU A 96 -21.28 -4.19 7.09
CA GLU A 96 -20.78 -5.56 6.92
C GLU A 96 -20.50 -6.20 8.28
N SER A 97 -19.79 -5.50 9.17
CA SER A 97 -19.52 -6.00 10.53
C SER A 97 -20.80 -6.28 11.33
N ALA A 98 -21.82 -5.44 11.19
CA ALA A 98 -23.12 -5.69 11.81
C ALA A 98 -23.79 -6.97 11.24
N ASN A 99 -23.63 -7.23 9.94
CA ASN A 99 -24.15 -8.44 9.30
C ASN A 99 -23.31 -9.68 9.63
N GLU A 100 -21.98 -9.56 9.67
CA GLU A 100 -21.06 -10.67 9.98
C GLU A 100 -21.09 -11.08 11.45
N MET A 101 -21.28 -10.14 12.40
CA MET A 101 -21.55 -10.46 13.81
C MET A 101 -22.78 -11.37 13.98
N THR A 102 -23.72 -11.30 13.04
CA THR A 102 -24.90 -12.16 13.03
C THR A 102 -24.59 -13.57 12.48
N LEU A 103 -23.51 -13.73 11.71
CA LEU A 103 -23.15 -14.97 11.00
C LEU A 103 -21.95 -15.71 11.59
N MET A 104 -21.06 -15.04 12.32
CA MET A 104 -19.82 -15.64 12.83
C MET A 104 -19.75 -15.73 14.35
N SER A 105 -20.05 -16.89 14.89
CA SER A 105 -19.81 -17.26 16.30
C SER A 105 -18.49 -18.03 16.52
N LYS A 106 -17.48 -17.86 15.66
CA LYS A 106 -16.13 -18.43 15.83
C LYS A 106 -15.07 -17.35 15.64
N SER A 107 -14.74 -16.67 16.73
CA SER A 107 -13.57 -15.79 16.79
C SER A 107 -12.29 -16.62 16.89
N GLY A 108 -11.50 -16.65 15.83
CA GLY A 108 -10.06 -16.82 15.96
C GLY A 108 -9.47 -15.47 16.38
N SER A 109 -8.38 -15.48 17.14
CA SER A 109 -7.62 -14.29 17.49
C SER A 109 -7.15 -13.57 16.23
N GLU A 110 -7.93 -12.63 15.72
CA GLU A 110 -7.47 -11.74 14.66
C GLU A 110 -6.49 -10.74 15.29
N GLN A 111 -5.30 -10.64 14.70
CA GLN A 111 -4.37 -9.56 14.97
C GLN A 111 -5.14 -8.24 14.77
N GLN A 112 -5.19 -7.38 15.79
CA GLN A 112 -5.83 -6.07 15.67
C GLN A 112 -5.04 -5.25 14.64
N GLU A 113 -5.62 -5.12 13.47
CA GLU A 113 -5.09 -4.32 12.36
C GLU A 113 -5.62 -2.89 12.47
N SER A 114 -4.82 -1.90 12.07
CA SER A 114 -5.30 -0.52 12.02
C SER A 114 -6.42 -0.38 10.98
N LEU A 115 -7.39 0.54 11.23
CA LEU A 115 -8.45 0.81 10.27
C LEU A 115 -7.89 1.22 8.90
N ARG A 116 -6.77 1.97 8.86
CA ARG A 116 -6.09 2.33 7.61
C ARG A 116 -5.61 1.08 6.87
N ASP A 117 -4.92 0.17 7.55
CA ASP A 117 -4.42 -1.05 6.92
C ASP A 117 -5.57 -1.96 6.44
N ALA A 118 -6.65 -2.04 7.21
CA ALA A 118 -7.86 -2.75 6.80
C ALA A 118 -8.47 -2.16 5.52
N PHE A 119 -8.53 -0.82 5.39
CA PHE A 119 -8.96 -0.17 4.16
C PHE A 119 -8.01 -0.43 3.01
N LEU A 120 -6.71 -0.26 3.22
CA LEU A 120 -5.70 -0.51 2.19
C LEU A 120 -5.78 -1.95 1.69
N LYS A 121 -5.92 -2.93 2.58
CA LYS A 121 -6.09 -4.35 2.18
C LYS A 121 -7.38 -4.60 1.39
N LYS A 122 -8.49 -4.05 1.85
CA LYS A 122 -9.82 -4.30 1.25
C LYS A 122 -9.94 -3.66 -0.13
N ILE A 123 -9.49 -2.43 -0.26
CA ILE A 123 -9.69 -1.60 -1.46
C ILE A 123 -8.52 -1.74 -2.44
N ALA A 124 -7.32 -1.99 -1.92
CA ALA A 124 -6.07 -2.04 -2.66
C ALA A 124 -5.91 -0.83 -3.62
N PRO A 125 -5.92 0.42 -3.09
CA PRO A 125 -5.59 1.57 -3.90
C PRO A 125 -4.11 1.47 -4.30
N ASP A 126 -3.73 2.11 -5.40
CA ASP A 126 -2.31 2.14 -5.80
C ASP A 126 -1.54 3.17 -4.97
N ILE A 127 -2.18 4.31 -4.71
CA ILE A 127 -1.63 5.44 -3.94
C ILE A 127 -2.69 5.93 -2.97
N TYR A 128 -2.28 6.28 -1.75
CA TYR A 128 -3.13 7.04 -0.85
C TYR A 128 -2.54 8.42 -0.58
N LEU A 129 -3.43 9.38 -0.36
CA LEU A 129 -3.10 10.77 -0.07
C LEU A 129 -3.36 11.05 1.41
N GLU A 130 -2.43 11.69 2.08
CA GLU A 130 -2.60 12.23 3.42
C GLU A 130 -2.73 13.74 3.34
N LEU A 131 -3.82 14.26 3.91
CA LEU A 131 -4.19 15.66 3.87
C LEU A 131 -4.06 16.29 5.26
N TYR A 132 -3.17 17.26 5.38
CA TYR A 132 -3.04 18.13 6.53
C TYR A 132 -3.37 19.57 6.14
N TRP A 133 -4.09 20.27 6.98
CA TRP A 133 -4.24 21.72 6.90
C TRP A 133 -4.43 22.32 8.29
N LYS A 134 -4.07 23.58 8.40
CA LYS A 134 -4.27 24.39 9.60
C LYS A 134 -4.52 25.84 9.21
N GLU A 135 -5.61 26.40 9.72
CA GLU A 135 -5.87 27.82 9.59
C GLU A 135 -5.06 28.59 10.65
N ILE A 136 -4.30 29.58 10.21
CA ILE A 136 -3.51 30.46 11.04
C ILE A 136 -4.21 31.82 11.01
N SER A 137 -4.77 32.25 12.16
CA SER A 137 -5.42 33.57 12.27
C SER A 137 -4.39 34.69 12.32
N THR A 138 -4.58 35.71 11.49
CA THR A 138 -3.72 36.90 11.41
C THR A 138 -4.52 38.18 11.70
N GLY A 139 -5.50 38.10 12.60
CA GLY A 139 -6.42 39.19 12.95
C GLY A 139 -7.72 39.08 12.16
N PHE A 140 -7.92 39.94 11.13
CA PHE A 140 -9.13 39.92 10.30
C PHE A 140 -9.03 38.95 9.11
N ALA A 141 -7.86 38.43 8.84
CA ALA A 141 -7.60 37.45 7.79
C ALA A 141 -7.08 36.14 8.37
N ARG A 142 -6.99 35.10 7.54
CA ARG A 142 -6.41 33.82 7.85
C ARG A 142 -5.47 33.36 6.74
N GLN A 143 -4.48 32.59 7.11
CA GLN A 143 -3.60 31.86 6.19
C GLN A 143 -3.90 30.39 6.32
N LEU A 144 -3.79 29.63 5.22
CA LEU A 144 -3.87 28.18 5.23
C LEU A 144 -2.45 27.61 5.16
N SER A 145 -2.00 26.93 6.22
CA SER A 145 -0.90 25.97 6.12
C SER A 145 -1.46 24.66 5.58
N PHE A 146 -0.89 24.16 4.50
CA PHE A 146 -1.44 23.02 3.76
C PHE A 146 -0.34 22.05 3.37
N THR A 147 -0.58 20.76 3.58
CA THR A 147 0.28 19.67 3.09
C THR A 147 -0.59 18.54 2.54
N LEU A 148 -0.26 18.10 1.34
CA LEU A 148 -0.84 16.93 0.71
C LEU A 148 0.30 16.00 0.31
N THR A 149 0.36 14.81 0.89
CA THR A 149 1.40 13.82 0.63
C THR A 149 0.79 12.61 -0.05
N ALA A 150 1.30 12.24 -1.22
CA ALA A 150 0.98 10.98 -1.88
C ALA A 150 1.95 9.90 -1.39
N LYS A 151 1.42 8.75 -1.00
CA LYS A 151 2.19 7.60 -0.54
C LYS A 151 1.80 6.34 -1.31
N ASP A 152 2.79 5.53 -1.62
CA ASP A 152 2.58 4.20 -2.18
C ASP A 152 1.84 3.32 -1.15
N SER A 153 0.78 2.63 -1.57
CA SER A 153 -0.07 1.85 -0.65
C SER A 153 0.58 0.57 -0.14
N TYR A 154 1.65 0.11 -0.76
CA TYR A 154 2.36 -1.11 -0.37
C TYR A 154 3.54 -0.82 0.55
N THR A 155 4.26 0.26 0.30
CA THR A 155 5.49 0.58 1.03
C THR A 155 5.32 1.73 2.03
N ALA A 156 4.22 2.47 1.95
CA ALA A 156 3.98 3.73 2.66
C ALA A 156 5.04 4.82 2.34
N LYS A 157 5.91 4.60 1.35
CA LYS A 157 6.93 5.57 0.93
C LYS A 157 6.28 6.79 0.29
N PRO A 158 6.73 8.01 0.58
CA PRO A 158 6.25 9.21 -0.08
C PRO A 158 6.65 9.20 -1.57
N VAL A 159 5.68 9.47 -2.42
CA VAL A 159 5.82 9.53 -3.88
C VAL A 159 5.88 10.96 -4.38
N SER A 160 5.04 11.83 -3.78
CA SER A 160 4.96 13.24 -4.10
C SER A 160 4.39 14.00 -2.91
N ALA A 161 4.69 15.29 -2.82
CA ALA A 161 4.11 16.16 -1.80
C ALA A 161 3.90 17.60 -2.31
N ILE A 162 2.82 18.21 -1.85
CA ILE A 162 2.60 19.67 -1.87
C ILE A 162 2.66 20.14 -0.44
N SER A 163 3.48 21.15 -0.15
CA SER A 163 3.50 21.80 1.17
C SER A 163 3.70 23.29 0.96
N ASN A 164 2.75 24.07 1.43
CA ASN A 164 2.81 25.53 1.32
C ASN A 164 2.04 26.22 2.44
N VAL A 165 2.28 27.52 2.58
CA VAL A 165 1.47 28.44 3.38
C VAL A 165 0.90 29.48 2.42
N GLY A 166 -0.42 29.53 2.32
CA GLY A 166 -1.13 30.46 1.46
C GLY A 166 -0.98 31.92 1.91
N PRO A 167 -1.36 32.88 1.06
CA PRO A 167 -1.44 34.30 1.43
C PRO A 167 -2.55 34.54 2.46
N GLU A 168 -2.50 35.67 3.12
CA GLU A 168 -3.61 36.16 3.96
C GLU A 168 -4.88 36.35 3.11
N SER A 169 -5.98 35.77 3.57
CA SER A 169 -7.25 35.77 2.83
C SER A 169 -8.44 35.72 3.79
N SER A 170 -9.56 36.28 3.34
CA SER A 170 -10.87 36.15 3.98
C SER A 170 -11.76 35.12 3.27
N SER A 171 -11.22 34.43 2.28
CA SER A 171 -11.96 33.41 1.51
C SER A 171 -12.37 32.21 2.38
N ALA A 172 -13.38 31.46 1.91
CA ALA A 172 -13.79 30.21 2.55
C ALA A 172 -12.70 29.14 2.43
N LEU A 173 -12.72 28.15 3.32
CA LEU A 173 -11.73 27.05 3.38
C LEU A 173 -11.58 26.34 2.04
N GLU A 174 -12.66 26.09 1.34
CA GLU A 174 -12.68 25.41 0.03
C GLU A 174 -11.85 26.14 -1.03
N ILE A 175 -11.90 27.48 -1.01
CA ILE A 175 -11.14 28.33 -1.95
C ILE A 175 -9.66 28.29 -1.59
N LEU A 176 -9.33 28.37 -0.30
CA LEU A 176 -7.95 28.31 0.18
C LEU A 176 -7.30 26.96 -0.15
N ILE A 177 -8.03 25.86 -0.01
CA ILE A 177 -7.57 24.52 -0.39
C ILE A 177 -7.36 24.45 -1.91
N ASP A 178 -8.28 24.97 -2.69
CA ASP A 178 -8.18 24.98 -4.16
C ASP A 178 -6.91 25.69 -4.63
N GLU A 179 -6.66 26.88 -4.10
CA GLU A 179 -5.45 27.64 -4.40
C GLU A 179 -4.18 26.90 -3.97
N ALA A 180 -4.19 26.33 -2.75
CA ALA A 180 -3.05 25.59 -2.21
C ALA A 180 -2.69 24.35 -3.04
N VAL A 181 -3.69 23.57 -3.47
CA VAL A 181 -3.49 22.37 -4.28
C VAL A 181 -3.08 22.73 -5.70
N THR A 182 -3.79 23.67 -6.33
CA THR A 182 -3.66 23.98 -7.75
C THR A 182 -2.27 24.54 -8.10
N ALA A 183 -1.65 25.27 -7.18
CA ALA A 183 -0.34 25.90 -7.39
C ALA A 183 0.76 24.90 -7.84
N ASN A 184 0.73 23.66 -7.33
CA ASN A 184 1.74 22.64 -7.62
C ASN A 184 1.16 21.31 -8.16
N LEU A 185 -0.11 21.33 -8.53
CA LEU A 185 -0.86 20.11 -8.88
C LEU A 185 -0.25 19.35 -10.05
N ASN A 186 0.21 20.03 -11.08
CA ASN A 186 0.76 19.39 -12.27
C ASN A 186 2.04 18.61 -11.96
N GLN A 187 2.95 19.17 -11.16
CA GLN A 187 4.16 18.50 -10.72
C GLN A 187 3.81 17.30 -9.82
N PHE A 188 2.88 17.48 -8.89
CA PHE A 188 2.41 16.43 -8.00
C PHE A 188 1.85 15.24 -8.77
N ILE A 189 0.98 15.50 -9.75
CA ILE A 189 0.39 14.45 -10.61
C ILE A 189 1.46 13.79 -11.47
N SER A 190 2.42 14.55 -12.03
CA SER A 190 3.51 13.97 -12.81
C SER A 190 4.30 12.96 -11.99
N GLN A 191 4.72 13.33 -10.77
CA GLN A 191 5.47 12.44 -9.90
C GLN A 191 4.68 11.17 -9.50
N MET A 192 3.36 11.30 -9.24
CA MET A 192 2.52 10.12 -9.00
C MET A 192 2.42 9.20 -10.22
N ASN A 193 2.24 9.77 -11.41
CA ASN A 193 2.16 8.99 -12.63
C ASN A 193 3.50 8.31 -12.97
N ASP A 194 4.63 9.00 -12.77
CA ASP A 194 5.96 8.45 -12.99
C ASP A 194 6.22 7.27 -12.05
N HIS A 195 5.86 7.39 -10.77
CA HIS A 195 5.93 6.29 -9.81
C HIS A 195 5.04 5.12 -10.24
N PHE A 196 3.80 5.39 -10.60
CA PHE A 196 2.85 4.38 -11.04
C PHE A 196 3.32 3.64 -12.29
N ASN A 197 3.84 4.36 -13.29
CA ASN A 197 4.40 3.78 -14.49
C ASN A 197 5.65 2.93 -14.19
N THR A 198 6.48 3.38 -13.26
CA THR A 198 7.67 2.64 -12.81
C THR A 198 7.30 1.27 -12.25
N MET A 199 6.18 1.14 -11.53
CA MET A 199 5.72 -0.16 -11.03
C MET A 199 5.44 -1.18 -12.15
N PHE A 200 5.03 -0.73 -13.35
CA PHE A 200 4.81 -1.64 -14.47
C PHE A 200 6.11 -2.07 -15.17
N THR A 201 7.16 -1.28 -15.07
CA THR A 201 8.45 -1.57 -15.73
C THR A 201 9.40 -2.37 -14.85
N ILE A 202 9.51 -2.01 -13.58
CA ILE A 202 10.46 -2.64 -12.64
C ILE A 202 9.80 -3.45 -11.52
N GLY A 203 8.47 -3.60 -11.60
CA GLY A 203 7.70 -4.33 -10.59
C GLY A 203 7.32 -3.49 -9.37
N ARG A 204 6.35 -4.02 -8.61
CA ARG A 204 5.86 -3.45 -7.35
C ARG A 204 6.82 -3.81 -6.22
N GLU A 205 7.11 -2.86 -5.35
CA GLU A 205 7.96 -3.09 -4.20
C GLU A 205 7.17 -3.68 -3.03
N ILE A 206 7.71 -4.72 -2.40
CA ILE A 206 7.18 -5.34 -1.18
C ILE A 206 8.32 -5.66 -0.20
N ILE A 207 7.93 -6.06 1.01
CA ILE A 207 8.81 -6.59 2.05
C ILE A 207 8.44 -8.05 2.29
N VAL A 208 9.44 -8.92 2.31
CA VAL A 208 9.28 -10.34 2.64
C VAL A 208 10.12 -10.68 3.86
N LYS A 209 9.49 -11.26 4.86
CA LYS A 209 10.16 -11.75 6.06
C LYS A 209 10.02 -13.26 6.12
N VAL A 210 11.10 -13.93 6.38
CA VAL A 210 11.12 -15.38 6.63
C VAL A 210 11.58 -15.58 8.05
N GLY A 211 10.87 -16.40 8.80
CA GLY A 211 11.25 -16.80 10.15
C GLY A 211 11.05 -18.27 10.33
N ILE A 212 11.69 -18.83 11.33
CA ILE A 212 11.49 -20.22 11.75
C ILE A 212 10.88 -20.27 13.15
N TRP A 213 10.09 -21.29 13.42
CA TRP A 213 9.57 -21.55 14.75
C TRP A 213 10.66 -22.17 15.62
N ASP A 214 10.70 -21.83 16.92
CA ASP A 214 11.69 -22.37 17.89
C ASP A 214 11.71 -23.91 17.95
N SER A 215 10.63 -24.56 17.52
CA SER A 215 10.51 -26.02 17.50
C SER A 215 10.89 -26.65 16.16
N PHE A 216 11.36 -25.87 15.20
CA PHE A 216 11.78 -26.37 13.91
C PHE A 216 13.18 -26.99 14.02
N GLU A 217 13.43 -28.04 13.25
CA GLU A 217 14.65 -28.85 13.34
C GLU A 217 15.88 -28.15 12.77
N TYR A 218 15.71 -27.28 11.79
CA TYR A 218 16.78 -26.57 11.09
C TYR A 218 16.79 -25.09 11.45
N ASP A 219 17.96 -24.45 11.38
CA ASP A 219 18.07 -22.99 11.33
C ASP A 219 18.39 -22.49 9.90
N LEU A 220 18.45 -21.18 9.71
CA LEU A 220 18.64 -20.58 8.39
C LEU A 220 20.11 -20.53 7.94
N GLU A 221 21.06 -20.72 8.88
CA GLU A 221 22.50 -20.75 8.64
C GLU A 221 23.04 -22.18 8.56
N GLU A 222 22.18 -23.18 8.81
CA GLU A 222 22.54 -24.59 8.73
C GLU A 222 22.47 -25.09 7.29
N GLU A 223 23.50 -25.90 6.89
CA GLU A 223 23.51 -26.57 5.59
C GLU A 223 22.33 -27.54 5.47
N PHE A 224 21.45 -27.28 4.52
CA PHE A 224 20.34 -28.14 4.19
C PHE A 224 20.76 -29.10 3.11
N ASN A 225 21.07 -30.32 3.53
CA ASN A 225 21.51 -31.43 2.66
C ASN A 225 20.38 -32.42 2.48
N HIS A 226 19.85 -32.52 1.27
CA HIS A 226 18.82 -33.50 0.95
C HIS A 226 19.03 -34.09 -0.46
N GLU A 227 18.83 -35.42 -0.61
CA GLU A 227 18.83 -36.08 -1.92
C GLU A 227 17.83 -35.39 -2.88
N GLY A 228 18.32 -34.76 -3.96
CA GLY A 228 17.50 -34.09 -4.96
C GLY A 228 17.70 -32.57 -5.04
N LEU A 229 18.52 -31.98 -4.17
CA LEU A 229 19.05 -30.63 -4.38
C LEU A 229 20.25 -30.68 -5.33
N GLU A 230 20.29 -29.76 -6.30
CA GLU A 230 21.45 -29.61 -7.18
C GLU A 230 22.64 -28.95 -6.46
N MET A 231 22.40 -28.27 -5.34
CA MET A 231 23.40 -27.63 -4.46
C MET A 231 23.03 -27.89 -2.99
N GLU A 232 24.04 -28.29 -2.22
CA GLU A 232 23.99 -28.31 -0.75
C GLU A 232 24.42 -26.91 -0.28
N ASP A 233 23.54 -26.20 0.44
CA ASP A 233 23.85 -24.87 0.94
C ASP A 233 22.99 -24.54 2.18
N GLU A 234 23.32 -23.45 2.85
CA GLU A 234 22.50 -22.91 3.95
C GLU A 234 21.06 -22.69 3.50
N LEU A 235 20.09 -23.05 4.34
CA LEU A 235 18.67 -22.88 4.03
C LEU A 235 18.34 -21.41 3.68
N GLY A 236 18.96 -20.46 4.37
CA GLY A 236 18.84 -19.04 4.08
C GLY A 236 19.30 -18.68 2.68
N TYR A 237 20.44 -19.21 2.25
CA TYR A 237 20.98 -18.98 0.90
C TYR A 237 20.08 -19.58 -0.19
N LEU A 238 19.55 -20.79 0.02
CA LEU A 238 18.58 -21.40 -0.90
C LEU A 238 17.30 -20.56 -1.06
N ILE A 239 16.86 -19.89 0.02
CA ILE A 239 15.75 -18.95 -0.03
C ILE A 239 16.14 -17.69 -0.82
N GLU A 240 17.35 -17.16 -0.66
CA GLU A 240 17.86 -16.02 -1.44
C GLU A 240 17.94 -16.35 -2.93
N GLU A 241 18.40 -17.55 -3.30
CA GLU A 241 18.39 -18.03 -4.68
C GLU A 241 16.95 -18.07 -5.25
N TRP A 242 16.00 -18.58 -4.46
CA TRP A 242 14.60 -18.54 -4.87
C TRP A 242 14.09 -17.10 -5.07
N MET A 243 14.47 -16.17 -4.18
CA MET A 243 14.13 -14.74 -4.31
C MET A 243 14.71 -14.16 -5.60
N ALA A 244 15.97 -14.46 -5.91
CA ALA A 244 16.61 -13.98 -7.15
C ALA A 244 15.88 -14.47 -8.41
N LEU A 245 15.40 -15.72 -8.41
CA LEU A 245 14.70 -16.31 -9.56
C LEU A 245 13.24 -15.84 -9.70
N ASN A 246 12.58 -15.42 -8.61
CA ASN A 246 11.15 -15.10 -8.59
C ASN A 246 10.84 -13.61 -8.46
N THR A 247 11.85 -12.74 -8.39
CA THR A 247 11.70 -11.29 -8.40
C THR A 247 11.96 -10.72 -9.78
N VAL A 248 11.47 -9.51 -10.05
CA VAL A 248 11.70 -8.84 -11.33
C VAL A 248 13.19 -8.50 -11.45
N GLU A 249 13.88 -9.10 -12.45
CA GLU A 249 15.32 -8.96 -12.70
C GLU A 249 16.19 -9.29 -11.48
N GLY A 250 15.74 -10.20 -10.61
CA GLY A 250 16.47 -10.57 -9.40
C GLY A 250 16.59 -9.45 -8.36
N ARG A 251 15.68 -8.48 -8.37
CA ARG A 251 15.79 -7.28 -7.52
C ARG A 251 15.18 -7.47 -6.15
N TYR A 252 16.03 -7.56 -5.15
CA TYR A 252 15.72 -7.50 -3.73
C TYR A 252 16.97 -7.05 -2.97
N SER A 253 16.83 -6.77 -1.69
CA SER A 253 17.93 -6.46 -0.78
C SER A 253 17.72 -7.22 0.54
N THR A 254 18.70 -7.97 0.99
CA THR A 254 18.68 -8.62 2.31
C THR A 254 19.08 -7.60 3.36
N SER A 255 18.19 -7.26 4.26
CA SER A 255 18.42 -6.26 5.32
C SER A 255 18.76 -6.90 6.67
N VAL A 256 18.29 -8.12 6.91
CA VAL A 256 18.57 -8.93 8.10
C VAL A 256 18.81 -10.36 7.65
N ALA A 257 19.86 -11.00 8.16
CA ALA A 257 20.11 -12.42 8.04
C ALA A 257 20.66 -12.93 9.37
N THR A 258 19.97 -13.91 9.97
CA THR A 258 20.33 -14.57 11.24
C THR A 258 19.87 -16.02 11.18
N GLU A 259 20.31 -16.84 12.10
CA GLU A 259 19.93 -18.24 12.25
C GLU A 259 18.39 -18.49 12.25
N SER A 260 17.60 -17.52 12.75
CA SER A 260 16.15 -17.68 12.92
C SER A 260 15.30 -16.78 12.03
N ARG A 261 15.90 -15.79 11.31
CA ARG A 261 15.15 -14.79 10.55
C ARG A 261 15.97 -14.19 9.41
N ILE A 262 15.29 -14.04 8.25
CA ILE A 262 15.78 -13.25 7.12
C ILE A 262 14.72 -12.22 6.75
N GLU A 263 15.13 -10.97 6.48
CA GLU A 263 14.27 -9.93 5.94
C GLU A 263 14.79 -9.45 4.59
N PHE A 264 13.87 -9.43 3.63
CA PHE A 264 14.10 -8.91 2.30
C PHE A 264 13.31 -7.62 2.12
N GLU A 265 14.00 -6.55 1.79
CA GLU A 265 13.45 -5.25 1.43
C GLU A 265 13.61 -4.99 -0.06
N GLN A 266 12.89 -3.98 -0.56
CA GLN A 266 12.94 -3.59 -1.98
C GLN A 266 12.67 -4.77 -2.95
N VAL A 267 11.91 -5.75 -2.49
CA VAL A 267 11.57 -6.93 -3.28
C VAL A 267 10.65 -6.53 -4.43
N ARG A 268 11.11 -6.65 -5.66
CA ARG A 268 10.35 -6.27 -6.85
C ARG A 268 9.56 -7.46 -7.40
N ILE A 269 8.25 -7.40 -7.30
CA ILE A 269 7.35 -8.42 -7.81
C ILE A 269 6.57 -7.91 -9.03
N PRO A 270 6.19 -8.77 -9.99
CA PRO A 270 5.36 -8.36 -11.10
C PRO A 270 3.98 -7.90 -10.60
N ILE A 271 3.37 -6.93 -11.30
CA ILE A 271 2.00 -6.47 -10.98
C ILE A 271 0.97 -7.59 -11.18
N TYR A 272 1.19 -8.44 -12.17
CA TYR A 272 0.36 -9.60 -12.48
C TYR A 272 1.23 -10.84 -12.65
N ASN A 273 0.73 -11.97 -12.18
CA ASN A 273 1.38 -13.25 -12.45
C ASN A 273 1.09 -13.75 -13.88
N ASP A 274 1.71 -14.87 -14.27
CA ASP A 274 1.57 -15.48 -15.60
C ASP A 274 0.11 -15.82 -15.98
N ARG A 275 -0.78 -15.90 -15.00
CA ARG A 275 -2.22 -16.16 -15.18
C ARG A 275 -3.04 -14.86 -15.24
N GLY A 276 -2.41 -13.70 -15.29
CA GLY A 276 -3.06 -12.39 -15.31
C GLY A 276 -3.72 -11.99 -13.98
N ARG A 277 -3.38 -12.62 -12.86
CA ARG A 277 -3.89 -12.27 -11.53
C ARG A 277 -2.98 -11.24 -10.89
N ALA A 278 -3.56 -10.22 -10.27
CA ALA A 278 -2.79 -9.24 -9.51
C ALA A 278 -1.96 -9.91 -8.41
N MET A 279 -0.71 -9.46 -8.29
CA MET A 279 0.24 -9.91 -7.27
C MET A 279 0.30 -8.88 -6.14
N ASP A 280 0.33 -9.38 -4.92
CA ASP A 280 0.59 -8.65 -3.69
C ASP A 280 1.60 -9.42 -2.83
N ALA A 281 2.03 -8.84 -1.71
CA ALA A 281 2.98 -9.48 -0.81
C ALA A 281 2.46 -10.85 -0.33
N ARG A 282 1.15 -10.96 -0.01
CA ARG A 282 0.54 -12.22 0.43
C ARG A 282 0.63 -13.31 -0.62
N SER A 283 0.34 -12.97 -1.88
CA SER A 283 0.40 -13.91 -3.00
C SER A 283 1.82 -14.39 -3.23
N PHE A 284 2.80 -13.48 -3.18
CA PHE A 284 4.22 -13.79 -3.32
C PHE A 284 4.71 -14.69 -2.18
N GLY A 285 4.40 -14.35 -0.92
CA GLY A 285 4.75 -15.19 0.24
C GLY A 285 4.13 -16.59 0.19
N ARG A 286 2.92 -16.72 -0.40
CA ARG A 286 2.32 -18.05 -0.64
C ARG A 286 3.05 -18.86 -1.71
N GLU A 287 3.65 -18.21 -2.69
CA GLU A 287 4.47 -18.89 -3.69
C GLU A 287 5.77 -19.42 -3.06
N LEU A 288 6.42 -18.60 -2.23
CA LEU A 288 7.56 -19.05 -1.42
C LEU A 288 7.17 -20.23 -0.49
N ALA A 289 6.08 -20.11 0.26
CA ALA A 289 5.61 -21.18 1.14
C ALA A 289 5.27 -22.48 0.36
N LYS A 290 4.76 -22.38 -0.86
CA LYS A 290 4.51 -23.55 -1.71
C LYS A 290 5.80 -24.17 -2.21
N TRP A 291 6.82 -23.39 -2.49
CA TRP A 291 8.12 -23.91 -2.88
C TRP A 291 8.77 -24.67 -1.72
N LEU A 292 8.80 -24.09 -0.52
CA LEU A 292 9.30 -24.75 0.69
C LEU A 292 8.52 -26.02 1.08
N LYS A 293 7.25 -26.12 0.67
CA LYS A 293 6.43 -27.32 0.92
C LYS A 293 6.71 -28.49 -0.03
N LYS A 294 7.32 -28.23 -1.18
CA LYS A 294 7.66 -29.29 -2.14
C LYS A 294 8.93 -30.01 -1.72
N GLU A 295 9.07 -31.25 -2.21
CA GLU A 295 10.36 -31.95 -2.18
C GLU A 295 11.44 -31.10 -2.89
N PRO A 296 12.68 -31.03 -2.35
CA PRO A 296 13.15 -31.86 -1.25
C PRO A 296 12.87 -31.32 0.16
N PHE A 297 12.34 -30.10 0.34
CA PHE A 297 12.16 -29.47 1.64
C PHE A 297 11.05 -30.16 2.47
N GLY A 298 9.84 -30.25 1.92
CA GLY A 298 8.69 -30.83 2.62
C GLY A 298 8.21 -30.03 3.85
N PHE A 299 8.61 -28.74 3.97
CA PHE A 299 8.36 -27.93 5.17
C PHE A 299 6.91 -27.47 5.26
N THR A 300 6.38 -27.43 6.48
CA THR A 300 5.13 -26.72 6.76
C THR A 300 5.40 -25.24 6.93
N CYS A 301 4.54 -24.40 6.36
CA CYS A 301 4.71 -22.95 6.43
C CYS A 301 3.38 -22.25 6.73
N LYS A 302 3.45 -21.20 7.53
CA LYS A 302 2.35 -20.25 7.74
C LYS A 302 2.69 -18.91 7.12
N THR A 303 1.76 -18.36 6.34
CA THR A 303 1.94 -17.07 5.69
C THR A 303 1.03 -16.03 6.34
N VAL A 304 1.60 -14.96 6.87
CA VAL A 304 0.90 -13.85 7.50
C VAL A 304 1.19 -12.57 6.71
N ALA A 305 0.14 -11.94 6.20
CA ALA A 305 0.27 -10.65 5.50
C ALA A 305 0.09 -9.50 6.48
N ASN A 306 1.00 -8.54 6.45
CA ASN A 306 0.96 -7.30 7.22
C ASN A 306 0.72 -6.13 6.25
N GLY A 307 -0.51 -5.63 6.19
CA GLY A 307 -0.90 -4.67 5.16
C GLY A 307 -0.90 -5.29 3.75
N LEU A 308 -0.73 -4.46 2.72
CA LEU A 308 -0.63 -4.86 1.32
C LEU A 308 0.78 -5.27 0.91
N GLY A 309 1.77 -4.60 1.45
CA GLY A 309 3.13 -4.63 0.95
C GLY A 309 4.09 -5.47 1.79
N SER A 310 3.65 -6.11 2.85
CA SER A 310 4.52 -6.94 3.68
C SER A 310 3.93 -8.32 3.94
N VAL A 311 4.79 -9.33 3.96
CA VAL A 311 4.42 -10.71 4.27
C VAL A 311 5.48 -11.36 5.13
N THR A 312 5.04 -12.14 6.11
CA THR A 312 5.89 -13.02 6.90
C THR A 312 5.57 -14.48 6.55
N VAL A 313 6.59 -15.25 6.21
CA VAL A 313 6.51 -16.70 6.01
C VAL A 313 7.23 -17.36 7.20
N MET A 314 6.48 -18.07 8.02
CA MET A 314 7.01 -18.82 9.17
C MET A 314 7.15 -20.29 8.78
N ILE A 315 8.35 -20.85 8.92
CA ILE A 315 8.70 -22.23 8.58
C ILE A 315 8.59 -23.11 9.83
N GLY A 316 8.15 -24.34 9.67
CA GLY A 316 8.09 -25.34 10.74
C GLY A 316 6.82 -25.29 11.59
N GLU A 317 5.83 -24.55 11.21
CA GLU A 317 4.59 -24.41 11.99
C GLU A 317 3.70 -25.65 11.91
N LYS A 318 2.93 -25.89 12.97
CA LYS A 318 2.00 -27.04 13.14
C LYS A 318 0.63 -26.78 12.50
#